data_f48eca6f10cbf75d866fda79973f5e97
#
_entry.id   f48eca6f10cbf75d866fda79973f5e97
#
_cell.length_a   1.000
_cell.length_b   1.000
_cell.length_c   1.000
_cell.angle_alpha   90.00
_cell.angle_beta   90.00
_cell.angle_gamma   90.00
#
_symmetry.space_group_name_H-M   'P 1'
#
loop_
_entity.id
_entity.type
_entity.pdbx_description
1 polymer ?
#
loop_
_entity_poly.entity_id
_entity_poly.type
_entity_poly.pdbx_seq_one_letter_code
_entity_poly.pdbx_strand_id
1 'polypeptide(L)'
;SERGRRHGSWPHGRTEDLSAPAAGTGEVGTTTAQIQRSVLPGLYRALPDGENSVREQYLSAITAARDYVYIEDQILLSRVVLVALRDALERGVLVMASVPGDPMPELAAARAHPGIAAAYDALAALGAYEGFCLSAPCTRREWGYEEVYVHAKTAVVDDRWATIGSTNLVFSSFQGDTEMNISFWDAEVARAFRARQVDEQGGFPSVGMDGRTAMARLMEVARENSRRRTAGEALDGFACAIDPAVWAA
;
A
#
# COMPACT_ATOMS: atom_id res chain seq x y z
N SER A 1 21.23 11.36 -9.49
CA SER A 1 20.97 10.02 -10.03
C SER A 1 21.78 9.74 -11.28
N GLU A 2 21.94 8.48 -11.67
CA GLU A 2 22.62 8.09 -12.93
C GLU A 2 21.93 8.69 -14.16
N ARG A 3 20.60 8.83 -14.12
CA ARG A 3 19.85 9.48 -15.19
C ARG A 3 20.29 10.93 -15.37
N GLY A 4 20.42 11.68 -14.27
CA GLY A 4 20.94 13.04 -14.30
C GLY A 4 22.38 13.10 -14.78
N ARG A 5 23.25 12.19 -14.35
CA ARG A 5 24.64 12.11 -14.78
C ARG A 5 24.78 11.76 -16.26
N ARG A 6 23.92 10.86 -16.79
CA ARG A 6 23.87 10.57 -18.22
C ARG A 6 23.63 11.83 -19.05
N HIS A 7 22.83 12.75 -18.51
CA HIS A 7 22.55 14.03 -19.15
C HIS A 7 23.40 15.18 -18.61
N GLY A 8 24.38 14.90 -17.76
CA GLY A 8 25.26 15.90 -17.15
C GLY A 8 24.57 16.89 -16.20
N SER A 9 23.38 16.55 -15.70
CA SER A 9 22.51 17.49 -14.98
C SER A 9 22.33 17.24 -13.49
N TRP A 10 22.86 16.17 -12.94
CA TRP A 10 22.66 15.85 -11.53
C TRP A 10 23.93 15.45 -10.81
N PRO A 11 23.96 15.79 -9.58
CA PRO A 11 23.76 17.08 -8.93
C PRO A 11 24.96 17.95 -9.22
N HIS A 12 24.96 18.66 -10.27
CA HIS A 12 26.11 19.45 -10.78
C HIS A 12 27.35 18.61 -11.09
N GLY A 13 27.19 17.30 -11.30
CA GLY A 13 28.27 16.38 -11.62
C GLY A 13 29.15 15.94 -10.43
N ARG A 14 28.82 16.33 -9.20
CA ARG A 14 29.62 16.01 -8.02
C ARG A 14 28.87 15.08 -7.07
N THR A 15 29.36 13.85 -6.93
CA THR A 15 28.89 12.91 -5.91
C THR A 15 29.80 12.88 -4.67
N GLU A 16 31.02 13.33 -4.81
CA GLU A 16 32.00 13.46 -3.74
C GLU A 16 31.64 14.55 -2.71
N ASP A 17 30.74 15.48 -3.06
CA ASP A 17 30.29 16.53 -2.15
C ASP A 17 29.20 16.04 -1.16
N LEU A 18 28.68 14.83 -1.36
CA LEU A 18 27.80 14.20 -0.39
C LEU A 18 28.67 13.54 0.69
N SER A 19 28.95 14.29 1.75
CA SER A 19 29.57 13.71 2.94
C SER A 19 28.76 12.48 3.37
N ALA A 20 29.42 11.37 3.66
CA ALA A 20 28.77 10.32 4.41
C ALA A 20 28.18 10.94 5.68
N PRO A 21 26.94 10.62 6.06
CA PRO A 21 26.41 11.08 7.33
C PRO A 21 27.43 10.77 8.42
N ALA A 22 27.69 11.73 9.30
CA ALA A 22 28.47 11.49 10.52
C ALA A 22 27.95 10.20 11.12
N ALA A 23 28.86 9.33 11.58
CA ALA A 23 28.59 7.99 12.08
C ALA A 23 27.19 7.92 12.74
N GLY A 24 26.31 7.10 12.16
CA GLY A 24 24.93 7.05 12.58
C GLY A 24 24.83 6.78 14.08
N THR A 25 23.74 7.15 14.68
CA THR A 25 23.35 6.65 16.00
C THR A 25 23.53 5.13 15.94
N GLY A 26 24.33 4.57 16.85
CA GLY A 26 24.59 3.13 16.89
C GLY A 26 23.29 2.32 16.84
N GLU A 27 23.37 1.04 16.61
CA GLU A 27 22.20 0.16 16.60
C GLU A 27 21.34 0.40 17.85
N VAL A 28 20.07 0.78 17.62
CA VAL A 28 19.11 1.10 18.67
C VAL A 28 17.95 0.10 18.70
N GLY A 29 18.20 -1.16 18.41
CA GLY A 29 17.19 -2.19 18.42
C GLY A 29 17.72 -3.53 17.93
N THR A 30 16.85 -4.54 17.98
CA THR A 30 17.16 -5.92 17.55
C THR A 30 16.35 -6.37 16.35
N THR A 31 15.48 -5.52 15.83
CA THR A 31 14.60 -5.81 14.69
C THR A 31 15.41 -5.90 13.40
N THR A 32 15.33 -7.04 12.73
CA THR A 32 15.90 -7.21 11.39
C THR A 32 15.03 -6.47 10.36
N ALA A 33 15.65 -5.56 9.62
CA ALA A 33 15.04 -4.84 8.53
C ALA A 33 15.77 -5.14 7.22
N GLN A 34 15.02 -5.17 6.12
CA GLN A 34 15.55 -5.36 4.78
C GLN A 34 15.19 -4.16 3.90
N ILE A 35 16.17 -3.59 3.23
CA ILE A 35 15.94 -2.56 2.20
C ILE A 35 15.70 -3.28 0.86
N GLN A 36 14.62 -2.90 0.18
CA GLN A 36 14.30 -3.32 -1.18
C GLN A 36 14.27 -2.12 -2.10
N ARG A 37 14.55 -2.34 -3.37
CA ARG A 37 14.54 -1.29 -4.39
C ARG A 37 13.84 -1.75 -5.67
N SER A 38 13.28 -0.78 -6.40
CA SER A 38 12.95 -0.90 -7.81
C SER A 38 13.95 -0.06 -8.58
N VAL A 39 14.69 -0.67 -9.49
CA VAL A 39 15.69 0.00 -10.33
C VAL A 39 15.59 -0.55 -11.74
N LEU A 40 15.43 0.34 -12.72
CA LEU A 40 15.36 -0.05 -14.12
C LEU A 40 16.66 -0.68 -14.62
N PRO A 41 16.60 -1.70 -15.48
CA PRO A 41 17.76 -2.20 -16.19
C PRO A 41 18.50 -1.08 -16.94
N GLY A 42 19.82 -1.10 -16.89
CA GLY A 42 20.69 -0.13 -17.56
C GLY A 42 20.66 1.28 -17.00
N LEU A 43 19.91 1.56 -15.90
CA LEU A 43 19.90 2.88 -15.28
C LEU A 43 21.20 3.17 -14.52
N TYR A 44 21.74 2.17 -13.85
CA TYR A 44 22.99 2.27 -13.10
C TYR A 44 24.02 1.27 -13.65
N ARG A 45 25.26 1.72 -13.82
CA ARG A 45 26.35 0.85 -14.29
C ARG A 45 26.63 -0.32 -13.35
N ALA A 46 26.43 -0.10 -12.03
CA ALA A 46 26.62 -1.12 -11.01
C ALA A 46 25.47 -2.14 -10.91
N LEU A 47 24.34 -1.85 -11.57
CA LEU A 47 23.13 -2.69 -11.61
C LEU A 47 22.63 -2.78 -13.06
N PRO A 48 23.35 -3.46 -13.96
CA PRO A 48 23.02 -3.49 -15.38
C PRO A 48 21.65 -4.12 -15.65
N ASP A 49 21.25 -5.11 -14.84
CA ASP A 49 19.98 -5.84 -14.95
C ASP A 49 18.85 -5.19 -14.14
N GLY A 50 19.14 -4.08 -13.44
CA GLY A 50 18.18 -3.45 -12.54
C GLY A 50 17.95 -4.24 -11.26
N GLU A 51 16.86 -3.90 -10.55
CA GLU A 51 16.45 -4.58 -9.31
C GLU A 51 14.92 -4.51 -9.17
N ASN A 52 14.29 -5.63 -8.80
CA ASN A 52 12.84 -5.74 -8.60
C ASN A 52 12.49 -6.26 -7.20
N SER A 53 13.37 -6.09 -6.22
CA SER A 53 13.22 -6.70 -4.90
C SER A 53 11.98 -6.22 -4.15
N VAL A 54 11.47 -5.00 -4.40
CA VAL A 54 10.19 -4.54 -3.82
C VAL A 54 9.03 -5.41 -4.31
N ARG A 55 8.91 -5.60 -5.64
CA ARG A 55 7.85 -6.43 -6.21
C ARG A 55 7.92 -7.88 -5.70
N GLU A 56 9.11 -8.46 -5.65
CA GLU A 56 9.33 -9.82 -5.17
C GLU A 56 8.92 -9.99 -3.72
N GLN A 57 9.22 -9.01 -2.87
CA GLN A 57 8.83 -9.02 -1.46
C GLN A 57 7.31 -8.96 -1.28
N TYR A 58 6.63 -8.04 -1.97
CA TYR A 58 5.17 -7.97 -1.93
C TYR A 58 4.52 -9.29 -2.36
N LEU A 59 4.95 -9.84 -3.49
CA LEU A 59 4.39 -11.09 -4.01
C LEU A 59 4.66 -12.27 -3.07
N SER A 60 5.86 -12.35 -2.49
CA SER A 60 6.21 -13.39 -1.52
C SER A 60 5.36 -13.30 -0.26
N ALA A 61 5.19 -12.09 0.29
CA ALA A 61 4.39 -11.87 1.50
C ALA A 61 2.90 -12.20 1.27
N ILE A 62 2.31 -11.72 0.15
CA ILE A 62 0.90 -11.98 -0.19
C ILE A 62 0.68 -13.47 -0.48
N THR A 63 1.61 -14.13 -1.17
CA THR A 63 1.51 -15.57 -1.45
C THR A 63 1.58 -16.41 -0.16
N ALA A 64 2.40 -15.98 0.81
CA ALA A 64 2.54 -16.65 2.10
C ALA A 64 1.39 -16.34 3.09
N ALA A 65 0.54 -15.36 2.81
CA ALA A 65 -0.54 -14.93 3.68
C ALA A 65 -1.53 -16.07 3.98
N ARG A 66 -1.97 -16.15 5.25
CA ARG A 66 -2.90 -17.16 5.76
C ARG A 66 -4.14 -16.56 6.42
N ASP A 67 -3.98 -15.42 7.09
CA ASP A 67 -5.02 -14.78 7.87
C ASP A 67 -5.51 -13.50 7.23
N TYR A 68 -4.60 -12.56 6.92
CA TYR A 68 -4.99 -11.29 6.34
C TYR A 68 -3.83 -10.59 5.59
N VAL A 69 -4.21 -9.72 4.66
CA VAL A 69 -3.36 -8.71 4.02
C VAL A 69 -4.01 -7.34 4.25
N TYR A 70 -3.26 -6.39 4.82
CA TYR A 70 -3.64 -5.00 4.95
C TYR A 70 -2.71 -4.13 4.10
N ILE A 71 -3.29 -3.23 3.32
CA ILE A 71 -2.55 -2.33 2.41
C ILE A 71 -3.08 -0.91 2.58
N GLU A 72 -2.19 0.07 2.66
CA GLU A 72 -2.51 1.48 2.37
C GLU A 72 -1.63 1.94 1.22
N ASP A 73 -2.25 2.36 0.14
CA ASP A 73 -1.53 2.80 -1.06
C ASP A 73 -2.29 3.88 -1.82
N GLN A 74 -1.57 4.75 -2.46
CA GLN A 74 -2.14 5.76 -3.33
C GLN A 74 -2.78 5.15 -4.59
N ILE A 75 -2.23 4.02 -5.09
CA ILE A 75 -2.63 3.39 -6.35
C ILE A 75 -2.55 1.86 -6.24
N LEU A 76 -3.67 1.16 -6.32
CA LEU A 76 -3.72 -0.31 -6.31
C LEU A 76 -4.10 -0.84 -7.71
N LEU A 77 -3.19 -0.75 -8.68
CA LEU A 77 -3.43 -1.14 -10.08
C LEU A 77 -2.31 -2.01 -10.67
N SER A 78 -1.50 -2.67 -9.83
CA SER A 78 -0.54 -3.66 -10.28
C SER A 78 -1.23 -5.00 -10.54
N ARG A 79 -1.33 -5.43 -11.81
CA ARG A 79 -1.97 -6.70 -12.19
C ARG A 79 -1.38 -7.90 -11.45
N VAL A 80 -0.05 -7.94 -11.26
CA VAL A 80 0.59 -9.08 -10.58
C VAL A 80 0.21 -9.12 -9.09
N VAL A 81 0.06 -7.95 -8.45
CA VAL A 81 -0.43 -7.85 -7.07
C VAL A 81 -1.91 -8.23 -7.00
N LEU A 82 -2.75 -7.71 -7.89
CA LEU A 82 -4.18 -8.01 -7.92
C LEU A 82 -4.45 -9.51 -8.11
N VAL A 83 -3.66 -10.19 -8.95
CA VAL A 83 -3.71 -11.65 -9.10
C VAL A 83 -3.32 -12.34 -7.79
N ALA A 84 -2.23 -11.94 -7.16
CA ALA A 84 -1.80 -12.53 -5.89
C ALA A 84 -2.83 -12.31 -4.76
N LEU A 85 -3.49 -11.14 -4.73
CA LEU A 85 -4.58 -10.84 -3.77
C LEU A 85 -5.81 -11.71 -4.04
N ARG A 86 -6.20 -11.90 -5.32
CA ARG A 86 -7.28 -12.83 -5.67
C ARG A 86 -6.96 -14.24 -5.18
N ASP A 87 -5.78 -14.75 -5.47
CA ASP A 87 -5.37 -16.08 -5.07
C ASP A 87 -5.32 -16.21 -3.52
N ALA A 88 -5.00 -15.13 -2.79
CA ALA A 88 -5.09 -15.08 -1.33
C ALA A 88 -6.56 -15.14 -0.85
N LEU A 89 -7.46 -14.38 -1.48
CA LEU A 89 -8.90 -14.41 -1.19
C LEU A 89 -9.51 -15.81 -1.43
N GLU A 90 -9.11 -16.48 -2.51
CA GLU A 90 -9.52 -17.87 -2.82
C GLU A 90 -9.06 -18.87 -1.74
N ARG A 91 -7.97 -18.57 -1.03
CA ARG A 91 -7.53 -19.34 0.15
C ARG A 91 -8.26 -18.97 1.44
N GLY A 92 -9.16 -17.98 1.41
CA GLY A 92 -9.91 -17.50 2.58
C GLY A 92 -9.16 -16.43 3.39
N VAL A 93 -8.09 -15.83 2.86
CA VAL A 93 -7.38 -14.71 3.46
C VAL A 93 -8.26 -13.45 3.37
N LEU A 94 -8.33 -12.66 4.43
CA LEU A 94 -8.99 -11.35 4.39
C LEU A 94 -8.06 -10.32 3.73
N VAL A 95 -8.58 -9.49 2.85
CA VAL A 95 -7.82 -8.43 2.18
C VAL A 95 -8.52 -7.09 2.39
N MET A 96 -7.87 -6.19 3.09
CA MET A 96 -8.29 -4.81 3.28
C MET A 96 -7.30 -3.88 2.58
N ALA A 97 -7.79 -3.03 1.69
CA ALA A 97 -6.97 -2.02 1.04
C ALA A 97 -7.57 -0.62 1.25
N SER A 98 -6.75 0.33 1.67
CA SER A 98 -7.12 1.73 1.84
C SER A 98 -6.45 2.57 0.74
N VAL A 99 -7.25 3.32 -0.01
CA VAL A 99 -6.83 4.14 -1.14
C VAL A 99 -7.49 5.52 -1.07
N PRO A 100 -7.03 6.56 -1.80
CA PRO A 100 -7.77 7.81 -1.92
C PRO A 100 -9.17 7.55 -2.50
N GLY A 101 -10.21 8.10 -1.87
CA GLY A 101 -11.58 8.02 -2.40
C GLY A 101 -11.77 8.87 -3.65
N ASP A 102 -11.07 10.01 -3.70
CA ASP A 102 -10.95 10.88 -4.88
C ASP A 102 -9.50 10.81 -5.40
N PRO A 103 -9.18 9.84 -6.27
CA PRO A 103 -7.84 9.68 -6.79
C PRO A 103 -7.48 10.77 -7.80
N MET A 104 -6.18 10.84 -8.15
CA MET A 104 -5.69 11.79 -9.16
C MET A 104 -6.47 11.67 -10.47
N PRO A 105 -6.82 12.81 -11.14
CA PRO A 105 -7.55 12.82 -12.41
C PRO A 105 -6.88 11.96 -13.52
N GLU A 106 -5.56 11.82 -13.47
CA GLU A 106 -4.79 11.01 -14.41
C GLU A 106 -5.16 9.51 -14.29
N LEU A 107 -5.55 9.04 -13.11
CA LEU A 107 -6.01 7.65 -12.93
C LEU A 107 -7.35 7.43 -13.60
N ALA A 108 -8.31 8.36 -13.45
CA ALA A 108 -9.59 8.29 -14.15
C ALA A 108 -9.39 8.30 -15.69
N ALA A 109 -8.52 9.17 -16.19
CA ALA A 109 -8.16 9.21 -17.61
C ALA A 109 -7.48 7.92 -18.08
N ALA A 110 -6.62 7.34 -17.26
CA ALA A 110 -5.90 6.10 -17.56
C ALA A 110 -6.82 4.88 -17.67
N ARG A 111 -8.02 4.91 -17.05
CA ARG A 111 -9.00 3.83 -17.13
C ARG A 111 -9.41 3.49 -18.56
N ALA A 112 -9.48 4.49 -19.44
CA ALA A 112 -9.78 4.29 -20.86
C ALA A 112 -8.61 3.69 -21.66
N HIS A 113 -7.39 3.62 -21.10
CA HIS A 113 -6.23 3.10 -21.80
C HIS A 113 -6.24 1.57 -21.81
N PRO A 114 -6.22 0.87 -22.97
CA PRO A 114 -6.38 -0.59 -23.07
C PRO A 114 -5.37 -1.38 -22.21
N GLY A 115 -4.13 -0.89 -22.06
CA GLY A 115 -3.09 -1.52 -21.25
C GLY A 115 -3.33 -1.44 -19.74
N ILE A 116 -4.20 -0.52 -19.29
CA ILE A 116 -4.48 -0.26 -17.87
C ILE A 116 -5.89 -0.74 -17.51
N ALA A 117 -6.85 -0.71 -18.44
CA ALA A 117 -8.23 -1.15 -18.24
C ALA A 117 -8.32 -2.52 -17.55
N ALA A 118 -7.51 -3.48 -17.99
CA ALA A 118 -7.48 -4.82 -17.40
C ALA A 118 -7.02 -4.85 -15.92
N ALA A 119 -6.34 -3.82 -15.42
CA ALA A 119 -6.03 -3.71 -13.99
C ALA A 119 -7.25 -3.22 -13.20
N TYR A 120 -8.03 -2.29 -13.76
CA TYR A 120 -9.30 -1.88 -13.16
C TYR A 120 -10.31 -3.02 -13.12
N ASP A 121 -10.41 -3.80 -14.20
CA ASP A 121 -11.28 -4.99 -14.24
C ASP A 121 -10.85 -6.02 -13.20
N ALA A 122 -9.54 -6.23 -13.03
CA ALA A 122 -9.01 -7.13 -12.01
C ALA A 122 -9.29 -6.62 -10.58
N LEU A 123 -9.19 -5.30 -10.34
CA LEU A 123 -9.54 -4.72 -9.05
C LEU A 123 -11.04 -4.84 -8.78
N ALA A 124 -11.89 -4.52 -9.77
CA ALA A 124 -13.33 -4.64 -9.69
C ALA A 124 -13.75 -6.09 -9.36
N ALA A 125 -13.09 -7.08 -9.97
CA ALA A 125 -13.36 -8.50 -9.74
C ALA A 125 -13.09 -8.94 -8.29
N LEU A 126 -12.17 -8.28 -7.56
CA LEU A 126 -11.95 -8.56 -6.15
C LEU A 126 -13.19 -8.23 -5.30
N GLY A 127 -14.00 -7.27 -5.71
CA GLY A 127 -15.26 -6.91 -5.04
C GLY A 127 -16.29 -8.03 -4.92
N ALA A 128 -16.16 -9.10 -5.71
CA ALA A 128 -17.02 -10.28 -5.62
C ALA A 128 -16.69 -11.19 -4.42
N TYR A 129 -15.54 -11.00 -3.79
CA TYR A 129 -15.13 -11.79 -2.62
C TYR A 129 -15.58 -11.08 -1.33
N GLU A 130 -16.31 -11.78 -0.48
CA GLU A 130 -16.74 -11.28 0.84
C GLU A 130 -15.53 -10.88 1.72
N GLY A 131 -14.42 -11.61 1.57
CA GLY A 131 -13.14 -11.36 2.25
C GLY A 131 -12.38 -10.16 1.75
N PHE A 132 -12.88 -9.41 0.75
CA PHE A 132 -12.26 -8.19 0.22
C PHE A 132 -12.99 -6.93 0.68
N CYS A 133 -12.23 -5.90 1.04
CA CYS A 133 -12.76 -4.56 1.26
C CYS A 133 -11.80 -3.52 0.69
N LEU A 134 -12.24 -2.75 -0.30
CA LEU A 134 -11.60 -1.51 -0.69
C LEU A 134 -12.20 -0.39 0.15
N SER A 135 -11.38 0.46 0.75
CA SER A 135 -11.83 1.58 1.57
C SER A 135 -11.15 2.88 1.17
N ALA A 136 -11.81 3.98 1.46
CA ALA A 136 -11.27 5.32 1.40
C ALA A 136 -11.46 6.00 2.75
N PRO A 137 -10.41 6.55 3.39
CA PRO A 137 -10.58 7.28 4.62
C PRO A 137 -11.36 8.57 4.37
N CYS A 138 -12.33 8.84 5.24
CA CYS A 138 -13.04 10.11 5.22
C CYS A 138 -13.35 10.59 6.64
N THR A 139 -13.57 11.88 6.79
CA THR A 139 -13.95 12.50 8.06
C THR A 139 -15.21 13.32 7.90
N ARG A 140 -16.01 13.41 8.97
CA ARG A 140 -17.19 14.27 8.99
C ARG A 140 -16.81 15.68 9.48
N ARG A 141 -17.22 16.70 8.72
CA ARG A 141 -17.11 18.11 9.03
C ARG A 141 -18.50 18.73 9.19
N GLU A 142 -18.56 20.00 9.59
CA GLU A 142 -19.83 20.74 9.69
C GLU A 142 -20.57 20.84 8.34
N TRP A 143 -19.82 20.88 7.22
CA TRP A 143 -20.34 21.01 5.86
C TRP A 143 -20.57 19.67 5.13
N GLY A 144 -20.34 18.52 5.79
CA GLY A 144 -20.48 17.18 5.17
C GLY A 144 -19.28 16.27 5.42
N TYR A 145 -18.98 15.43 4.46
CA TYR A 145 -17.85 14.48 4.53
C TYR A 145 -16.71 14.93 3.63
N GLU A 146 -15.51 14.84 4.15
CA GLU A 146 -14.27 15.19 3.46
C GLU A 146 -13.38 13.94 3.34
N GLU A 147 -12.94 13.64 2.12
CA GLU A 147 -12.02 12.55 1.84
C GLU A 147 -10.62 12.87 2.39
N VAL A 148 -9.97 11.87 2.97
CA VAL A 148 -8.56 11.96 3.35
C VAL A 148 -7.73 11.35 2.24
N TYR A 149 -6.82 12.13 1.66
CA TYR A 149 -5.98 11.66 0.57
C TYR A 149 -4.90 10.72 1.09
N VAL A 150 -4.98 9.44 0.77
CA VAL A 150 -3.98 8.44 1.11
C VAL A 150 -2.76 8.61 0.22
N HIS A 151 -1.59 8.89 0.80
CA HIS A 151 -0.30 8.89 0.11
C HIS A 151 0.71 7.92 0.75
N ALA A 152 0.25 7.08 1.66
CA ALA A 152 1.03 6.00 2.23
C ALA A 152 1.38 4.95 1.16
N LYS A 153 2.43 4.19 1.38
CA LYS A 153 2.80 2.96 0.66
C LYS A 153 3.26 1.97 1.70
N THR A 154 2.29 1.33 2.32
CA THR A 154 2.51 0.41 3.44
C THR A 154 1.69 -0.84 3.28
N ALA A 155 2.19 -1.94 3.82
CA ALA A 155 1.43 -3.18 3.95
C ALA A 155 1.82 -3.94 5.21
N VAL A 156 0.87 -4.71 5.73
CA VAL A 156 1.09 -5.67 6.82
C VAL A 156 0.44 -7.00 6.43
N VAL A 157 1.15 -8.10 6.67
CA VAL A 157 0.65 -9.45 6.42
C VAL A 157 0.80 -10.29 7.69
N ASP A 158 -0.32 -10.82 8.19
CA ASP A 158 -0.41 -11.82 9.27
C ASP A 158 0.31 -11.45 10.58
N ASP A 159 0.46 -10.17 10.92
CA ASP A 159 1.31 -9.72 12.04
C ASP A 159 2.75 -10.28 12.00
N ARG A 160 3.29 -10.60 10.81
CA ARG A 160 4.62 -11.19 10.63
C ARG A 160 5.54 -10.39 9.73
N TRP A 161 4.97 -9.71 8.76
CA TRP A 161 5.70 -8.89 7.81
C TRP A 161 5.01 -7.54 7.68
N ALA A 162 5.81 -6.50 7.65
CA ALA A 162 5.35 -5.16 7.34
C ALA A 162 6.35 -4.46 6.43
N THR A 163 5.86 -3.56 5.57
CA THR A 163 6.70 -2.73 4.70
C THR A 163 6.22 -1.29 4.68
N ILE A 164 7.16 -0.37 4.53
CA ILE A 164 6.93 1.06 4.35
C ILE A 164 7.89 1.56 3.28
N GLY A 165 7.43 2.39 2.34
CA GLY A 165 8.33 2.93 1.32
C GLY A 165 7.70 3.94 0.39
N SER A 166 8.31 4.08 -0.78
CA SER A 166 7.86 5.01 -1.82
C SER A 166 7.08 4.31 -2.95
N THR A 167 7.10 2.97 -3.01
CA THR A 167 6.58 2.18 -4.12
C THR A 167 5.07 2.08 -4.09
N ASN A 168 4.39 2.68 -5.05
CA ASN A 168 2.97 2.41 -5.29
C ASN A 168 2.76 1.02 -5.91
N LEU A 169 1.61 0.41 -5.62
CA LEU A 169 1.23 -0.88 -6.21
C LEU A 169 0.70 -0.71 -7.64
N VAL A 170 1.57 -0.22 -8.51
CA VAL A 170 1.32 0.05 -9.92
C VAL A 170 2.53 -0.38 -10.76
N PHE A 171 2.30 -0.62 -12.06
CA PHE A 171 3.35 -1.09 -12.97
C PHE A 171 4.56 -0.14 -13.03
N SER A 172 4.33 1.19 -13.10
CA SER A 172 5.41 2.16 -13.20
C SER A 172 6.35 2.13 -12.00
N SER A 173 5.81 2.05 -10.77
CA SER A 173 6.65 1.99 -9.56
C SER A 173 7.46 0.70 -9.46
N PHE A 174 6.96 -0.42 -10.00
CA PHE A 174 7.74 -1.66 -10.00
C PHE A 174 8.78 -1.74 -11.11
N GLN A 175 8.51 -1.16 -12.29
CA GLN A 175 9.34 -1.36 -13.49
C GLN A 175 9.68 -0.08 -14.26
N GLY A 176 9.21 1.08 -13.84
CA GLY A 176 9.39 2.36 -14.52
C GLY A 176 10.16 3.40 -13.71
N ASP A 177 10.01 3.37 -12.40
CA ASP A 177 10.55 4.35 -11.48
C ASP A 177 11.67 3.75 -10.61
N THR A 178 12.41 4.62 -9.92
CA THR A 178 13.35 4.19 -8.88
C THR A 178 12.68 4.36 -7.53
N GLU A 179 12.45 3.25 -6.85
CA GLU A 179 11.74 3.20 -5.58
C GLU A 179 12.55 2.49 -4.50
N MET A 180 12.19 2.74 -3.25
CA MET A 180 12.80 2.07 -2.11
C MET A 180 11.76 1.81 -1.02
N ASN A 181 11.78 0.58 -0.50
CA ASN A 181 11.02 0.17 0.67
C ASN A 181 11.94 -0.39 1.76
N ILE A 182 11.48 -0.31 3.00
CA ILE A 182 12.02 -1.06 4.13
C ILE A 182 10.98 -2.05 4.59
N SER A 183 11.37 -3.31 4.79
CA SER A 183 10.49 -4.36 5.30
C SER A 183 11.03 -4.95 6.59
N PHE A 184 10.12 -5.37 7.46
CA PHE A 184 10.39 -5.95 8.77
C PHE A 184 9.76 -7.34 8.84
N TRP A 185 10.57 -8.34 9.26
CA TRP A 185 10.13 -9.70 9.56
C TRP A 185 10.17 -9.92 11.08
N ASP A 186 9.43 -9.08 11.78
CA ASP A 186 9.36 -9.06 13.24
C ASP A 186 7.88 -8.98 13.65
N ALA A 187 7.40 -10.02 14.32
CA ALA A 187 5.99 -10.13 14.67
C ALA A 187 5.54 -9.07 15.69
N GLU A 188 6.40 -8.60 16.56
CA GLU A 188 6.07 -7.54 17.52
C GLU A 188 5.92 -6.20 16.80
N VAL A 189 6.88 -5.88 15.94
CA VAL A 189 6.86 -4.64 15.14
C VAL A 189 5.68 -4.65 14.18
N ALA A 190 5.47 -5.75 13.44
CA ALA A 190 4.36 -5.86 12.47
C ALA A 190 2.99 -5.74 13.15
N ARG A 191 2.82 -6.38 14.32
CA ARG A 191 1.59 -6.27 15.12
C ARG A 191 1.36 -4.87 15.66
N ALA A 192 2.40 -4.23 16.20
CA ALA A 192 2.30 -2.87 16.70
C ALA A 192 1.96 -1.88 15.57
N PHE A 193 2.55 -2.07 14.39
CA PHE A 193 2.25 -1.26 13.22
C PHE A 193 0.80 -1.48 12.75
N ARG A 194 0.36 -2.74 12.57
CA ARG A 194 -1.03 -3.05 12.26
C ARG A 194 -2.00 -2.44 13.26
N ALA A 195 -1.73 -2.57 14.56
CA ALA A 195 -2.63 -2.04 15.58
C ALA A 195 -2.83 -0.53 15.43
N ARG A 196 -1.76 0.24 15.18
CA ARG A 196 -1.86 1.69 14.94
C ARG A 196 -2.75 2.02 13.75
N GLN A 197 -2.56 1.31 12.62
CA GLN A 197 -3.34 1.54 11.41
C GLN A 197 -4.83 1.19 11.64
N VAL A 198 -5.10 0.05 12.25
CA VAL A 198 -6.47 -0.40 12.53
C VAL A 198 -7.15 0.52 13.56
N ASP A 199 -6.45 0.93 14.61
CA ASP A 199 -7.00 1.81 15.64
C ASP A 199 -7.37 3.19 15.04
N GLU A 200 -6.52 3.74 14.20
CA GLU A 200 -6.79 5.00 13.50
C GLU A 200 -7.95 4.86 12.51
N GLN A 201 -7.87 3.88 11.62
CA GLN A 201 -8.87 3.69 10.56
C GLN A 201 -10.23 3.24 11.10
N GLY A 202 -10.24 2.42 12.13
CA GLY A 202 -11.44 1.80 12.68
C GLY A 202 -12.05 2.51 13.89
N GLY A 203 -11.31 3.40 14.54
CA GLY A 203 -11.76 4.09 15.75
C GLY A 203 -11.93 3.18 16.97
N PHE A 204 -11.24 2.04 17.03
CA PHE A 204 -11.30 1.09 18.13
C PHE A 204 -9.91 0.51 18.47
N PRO A 205 -9.61 0.18 19.75
CA PRO A 205 -8.34 -0.41 20.11
C PRO A 205 -8.25 -1.86 19.63
N SER A 206 -7.16 -2.21 18.92
CA SER A 206 -6.94 -3.53 18.33
C SER A 206 -5.67 -4.23 18.80
N VAL A 207 -4.87 -3.60 19.67
CA VAL A 207 -3.57 -4.12 20.12
C VAL A 207 -3.65 -5.52 20.75
N GLY A 208 -4.74 -5.84 21.45
CA GLY A 208 -4.99 -7.14 22.08
C GLY A 208 -5.72 -8.16 21.19
N MET A 209 -6.07 -7.79 19.97
CA MET A 209 -6.78 -8.67 19.04
C MET A 209 -5.78 -9.47 18.19
N ASP A 210 -6.15 -10.71 17.83
CA ASP A 210 -5.48 -11.37 16.72
C ASP A 210 -5.72 -10.61 15.41
N GLY A 211 -4.77 -10.75 14.47
CA GLY A 211 -4.78 -9.93 13.26
C GLY A 211 -6.01 -10.15 12.39
N ARG A 212 -6.49 -11.40 12.27
CA ARG A 212 -7.67 -11.73 11.47
C ARG A 212 -8.94 -11.11 12.05
N THR A 213 -9.14 -11.23 13.37
CA THR A 213 -10.29 -10.64 14.07
C THR A 213 -10.27 -9.11 13.97
N ALA A 214 -9.12 -8.49 14.17
CA ALA A 214 -8.96 -7.05 14.02
C ALA A 214 -9.31 -6.56 12.61
N MET A 215 -8.86 -7.31 11.60
CA MET A 215 -9.13 -7.00 10.20
C MET A 215 -10.60 -7.17 9.83
N ALA A 216 -11.23 -8.28 10.24
CA ALA A 216 -12.66 -8.50 10.03
C ALA A 216 -13.50 -7.36 10.61
N ARG A 217 -13.18 -6.93 11.85
CA ARG A 217 -13.87 -5.82 12.49
C ARG A 217 -13.65 -4.48 11.76
N LEU A 218 -12.44 -4.21 11.28
CA LEU A 218 -12.17 -3.00 10.49
C LEU A 218 -13.00 -2.98 9.21
N MET A 219 -13.11 -4.12 8.51
CA MET A 219 -13.95 -4.25 7.31
C MET A 219 -15.44 -4.03 7.61
N GLU A 220 -15.92 -4.50 8.76
CA GLU A 220 -17.30 -4.24 9.22
C GLU A 220 -17.51 -2.76 9.48
N VAL A 221 -16.59 -2.10 10.19
CA VAL A 221 -16.64 -0.65 10.44
C VAL A 221 -16.65 0.12 9.12
N ALA A 222 -15.78 -0.23 8.18
CA ALA A 222 -15.71 0.43 6.88
C ALA A 222 -17.04 0.33 6.11
N ARG A 223 -17.66 -0.84 6.09
CA ARG A 223 -18.98 -1.06 5.46
C ARG A 223 -20.11 -0.31 6.17
N GLU A 224 -20.08 -0.30 7.49
CA GLU A 224 -21.04 0.47 8.29
C GLU A 224 -20.90 1.98 8.06
N ASN A 225 -19.67 2.48 8.05
CA ASN A 225 -19.39 3.89 7.78
C ASN A 225 -19.87 4.33 6.38
N SER A 226 -19.80 3.48 5.37
CA SER A 226 -20.39 3.76 4.06
C SER A 226 -21.91 3.97 4.14
N ARG A 227 -22.60 3.16 4.93
CA ARG A 227 -24.06 3.31 5.17
C ARG A 227 -24.35 4.61 5.93
N ARG A 228 -23.60 4.86 7.00
CA ARG A 228 -23.73 6.08 7.83
C ARG A 228 -23.44 7.34 7.03
N ARG A 229 -22.42 7.31 6.17
CA ARG A 229 -22.09 8.42 5.27
C ARG A 229 -23.28 8.75 4.36
N THR A 230 -23.93 7.74 3.78
CA THR A 230 -25.12 7.92 2.95
C THR A 230 -26.31 8.47 3.77
N ALA A 231 -26.45 8.08 5.03
CA ALA A 231 -27.49 8.57 5.93
C ALA A 231 -27.18 9.92 6.60
N GLY A 232 -25.98 10.48 6.41
CA GLY A 232 -25.56 11.74 7.03
C GLY A 232 -25.19 11.61 8.51
N GLU A 233 -24.83 10.40 8.98
CA GLU A 233 -24.55 10.07 10.36
C GLU A 233 -23.06 10.20 10.74
N ALA A 234 -22.73 10.15 12.04
CA ALA A 234 -21.35 10.14 12.51
C ALA A 234 -20.65 8.83 12.15
N LEU A 235 -19.36 8.91 11.86
CA LEU A 235 -18.51 7.76 11.53
C LEU A 235 -17.77 7.25 12.76
N ASP A 236 -17.43 5.98 12.78
CA ASP A 236 -16.48 5.37 13.72
C ASP A 236 -15.12 5.27 13.02
N GLY A 237 -14.10 6.02 13.50
CA GLY A 237 -12.82 6.12 12.80
C GLY A 237 -12.94 6.81 11.43
N PHE A 238 -12.13 6.37 10.47
CA PHE A 238 -12.00 7.02 9.16
C PHE A 238 -12.34 6.09 7.97
N ALA A 239 -12.23 4.77 8.13
CA ALA A 239 -12.43 3.84 7.01
C ALA A 239 -13.87 3.85 6.51
N CYS A 240 -14.08 4.11 5.22
CA CYS A 240 -15.36 3.99 4.52
C CYS A 240 -15.19 3.03 3.35
N ALA A 241 -15.96 1.94 3.30
CA ALA A 241 -15.91 1.02 2.17
C ALA A 241 -16.38 1.71 0.89
N ILE A 242 -15.69 1.45 -0.19
CA ILE A 242 -16.03 1.94 -1.54
C ILE A 242 -16.14 0.77 -2.51
N ASP A 243 -16.92 0.95 -3.57
CA ASP A 243 -17.05 -0.06 -4.62
C ASP A 243 -15.83 -0.03 -5.53
N PRO A 244 -15.02 -1.13 -5.59
CA PRO A 244 -13.85 -1.19 -6.45
C PRO A 244 -14.18 -1.08 -7.95
N ALA A 245 -15.41 -1.35 -8.36
CA ALA A 245 -15.83 -1.24 -9.77
C ALA A 245 -15.93 0.21 -10.25
N VAL A 246 -16.23 1.15 -9.33
CA VAL A 246 -16.38 2.58 -9.64
C VAL A 246 -15.22 3.44 -9.11
N TRP A 247 -14.25 2.86 -8.41
CA TRP A 247 -13.11 3.62 -7.96
C TRP A 247 -12.32 4.19 -9.13
N ALA A 248 -12.01 5.49 -9.09
CA ALA A 248 -11.40 6.24 -10.19
C ALA A 248 -12.22 6.21 -11.51
N ALA A 249 -13.56 6.22 -11.40
CA ALA A 249 -14.45 6.26 -12.55
C ALA A 249 -14.78 7.71 -12.96
#